data_1a2f05e8215a5f184a5036a3daf75bf1
#
_entry.id   1a2f05e8215a5f184a5036a3daf75bf1
#
_cell.length_a   1.000
_cell.length_b   1.000
_cell.length_c   1.000
_cell.angle_alpha   90.00
_cell.angle_beta   90.00
_cell.angle_gamma   90.00
#
_symmetry.space_group_name_H-M   'P 1'
#
loop_
_entity.id
_entity.type
_entity.pdbx_description
1 polymer ?
#
loop_
_entity_poly.entity_id
_entity_poly.type
_entity_poly.pdbx_seq_one_letter_code
_entity_poly.pdbx_strand_id
1 'polypeptide(L)'
;MSRKSKLSSFTPSLGGSWRSVLSMMREEKLFSTIHIVGTAMAIAFTMVMAVVYYIKLVPIYPEVNRMRTVYFNNLTVELHQNGEPKGFIGYNYSAKAFEEWFLPSKNIEYCAPTTLAAGIGVVQENSKLYVIKGKDELIKVIANYTNADFFKIYQYDFLEGRPLTKQDVENKEPVCVISDDLAEIYFGKGVSAVGKMIKVEQFGTRRVVGVLRGANQLTPDSYAQLFMPYTLNLESWDDNPYRGMFDIVVTVKNNAQLKALKQEMDELATRLTESGVLNIDERRIYGENIKQVIRLTREMETHPMHTLRDATTDDGFHEISNWQVLKHFGGILIILLFVPALNLCGIVAGRMERRTAEMGVRKTFGARRSTLLNQVVTENLLLTSIGGIIGLVVAWFAIYGMRTEILRMFFDNSTISSSPIVTGEMLFSPLLFVGCFLAVVVLNLLSALLPAWLSLRKPIVESMMEKR
;
A
#
# COMPACT_ATOMS: atom_id res chain seq x y z
N MET A 1 -46.72 10.66 56.23
CA MET A 1 -46.44 11.58 55.10
C MET A 1 -44.95 11.51 54.75
N SER A 2 -44.61 10.72 53.72
CA SER A 2 -43.23 10.48 53.28
C SER A 2 -42.90 11.43 52.14
N ARG A 3 -41.97 12.36 52.35
CA ARG A 3 -41.42 13.26 51.33
C ARG A 3 -40.35 12.51 50.55
N LYS A 4 -40.70 11.91 49.44
CA LYS A 4 -39.73 11.45 48.44
C LYS A 4 -39.06 12.66 47.78
N SER A 5 -37.79 12.93 48.17
CA SER A 5 -36.92 13.85 47.47
C SER A 5 -36.61 13.30 46.10
N LYS A 6 -37.10 13.92 45.03
CA LYS A 6 -36.67 13.70 43.66
C LYS A 6 -35.20 14.14 43.54
N LEU A 7 -34.28 13.19 43.65
CA LEU A 7 -32.92 13.40 43.10
C LEU A 7 -33.07 13.48 41.57
N SER A 8 -33.08 14.69 41.04
CA SER A 8 -32.89 14.90 39.60
C SER A 8 -31.52 14.38 39.22
N SER A 9 -31.47 13.32 38.47
CA SER A 9 -30.28 12.84 37.78
C SER A 9 -29.83 13.95 36.82
N PHE A 10 -28.80 14.65 37.21
CA PHE A 10 -28.12 15.67 36.38
C PHE A 10 -27.38 14.92 35.26
N THR A 11 -28.08 14.50 34.25
CA THR A 11 -27.48 14.15 32.96
C THR A 11 -27.16 15.48 32.27
N PRO A 12 -25.90 15.80 31.98
CA PRO A 12 -25.60 16.99 31.22
C PRO A 12 -26.25 16.87 29.85
N SER A 13 -27.23 17.73 29.55
CA SER A 13 -27.80 17.82 28.21
C SER A 13 -26.69 18.27 27.25
N LEU A 14 -26.60 17.69 26.04
CA LEU A 14 -25.65 18.07 25.00
C LEU A 14 -25.58 19.59 24.82
N GLY A 15 -26.70 20.31 24.93
CA GLY A 15 -26.77 21.78 24.87
C GLY A 15 -26.06 22.50 26.03
N GLY A 16 -26.00 21.92 27.24
CA GLY A 16 -25.23 22.45 28.36
C GLY A 16 -23.72 22.29 28.16
N SER A 17 -23.31 21.19 27.58
CA SER A 17 -21.90 20.90 27.29
C SER A 17 -21.30 21.84 26.23
N TRP A 18 -22.05 22.21 25.18
CA TRP A 18 -21.60 23.19 24.17
C TRP A 18 -21.35 24.58 24.76
N ARG A 19 -22.27 25.07 25.62
CA ARG A 19 -22.09 26.37 26.31
C ARG A 19 -20.86 26.34 27.21
N SER A 20 -20.63 25.25 27.94
CA SER A 20 -19.43 25.04 28.76
C SER A 20 -18.14 25.10 27.94
N VAL A 21 -18.11 24.42 26.78
CA VAL A 21 -16.95 24.41 25.87
C VAL A 21 -16.71 25.81 25.25
N LEU A 22 -17.75 26.51 24.84
CA LEU A 22 -17.62 27.87 24.29
C LEU A 22 -17.12 28.87 25.36
N SER A 23 -17.60 28.78 26.59
CA SER A 23 -17.10 29.63 27.71
C SER A 23 -15.62 29.29 27.99
N MET A 24 -15.27 28.03 28.05
CA MET A 24 -13.91 27.55 28.24
C MET A 24 -12.97 28.02 27.09
N MET A 25 -13.39 27.96 25.83
CA MET A 25 -12.61 28.47 24.70
C MET A 25 -12.37 29.98 24.80
N ARG A 26 -13.29 30.74 25.42
CA ARG A 26 -13.13 32.18 25.66
C ARG A 26 -12.19 32.49 26.82
N GLU A 27 -12.23 31.69 27.88
CA GLU A 27 -11.42 31.85 29.08
C GLU A 27 -9.99 31.35 28.88
N GLU A 28 -9.82 30.18 28.23
CA GLU A 28 -8.54 29.53 27.98
C GLU A 28 -8.18 29.45 26.50
N LYS A 29 -8.16 30.60 25.83
CA LYS A 29 -7.97 30.68 24.36
C LYS A 29 -6.72 29.95 23.87
N LEU A 30 -5.59 30.15 24.54
CA LEU A 30 -4.32 29.57 24.15
C LEU A 30 -4.37 28.03 24.16
N PHE A 31 -4.83 27.44 25.28
CA PHE A 31 -4.91 25.98 25.43
C PHE A 31 -5.92 25.35 24.44
N SER A 32 -7.08 25.97 24.26
CA SER A 32 -8.09 25.51 23.31
C SER A 32 -7.59 25.56 21.86
N THR A 33 -6.89 26.64 21.50
CA THR A 33 -6.29 26.78 20.16
C THR A 33 -5.20 25.74 19.93
N ILE A 34 -4.27 25.57 20.87
CA ILE A 34 -3.21 24.55 20.77
C ILE A 34 -3.82 23.14 20.65
N HIS A 35 -4.87 22.85 21.43
CA HIS A 35 -5.57 21.56 21.38
C HIS A 35 -6.20 21.32 19.99
N ILE A 36 -6.97 22.30 19.49
CA ILE A 36 -7.65 22.19 18.20
C ILE A 36 -6.64 22.08 17.05
N VAL A 37 -5.64 22.97 17.02
CA VAL A 37 -4.61 22.96 15.97
C VAL A 37 -3.77 21.67 16.04
N GLY A 38 -3.32 21.27 17.22
CA GLY A 38 -2.57 20.05 17.41
C GLY A 38 -3.36 18.80 16.97
N THR A 39 -4.64 18.73 17.34
CA THR A 39 -5.52 17.64 16.89
C THR A 39 -5.75 17.68 15.38
N ALA A 40 -5.96 18.86 14.80
CA ALA A 40 -6.18 19.03 13.38
C ALA A 40 -4.94 18.59 12.58
N MET A 41 -3.75 19.03 12.96
CA MET A 41 -2.49 18.60 12.34
C MET A 41 -2.25 17.10 12.46
N ALA A 42 -2.51 16.55 13.64
CA ALA A 42 -2.37 15.13 13.90
C ALA A 42 -3.27 14.29 12.98
N ILE A 43 -4.54 14.66 12.89
CA ILE A 43 -5.50 13.97 12.03
C ILE A 43 -5.13 14.16 10.55
N ALA A 44 -4.75 15.38 10.15
CA ALA A 44 -4.36 15.64 8.77
C ALA A 44 -3.16 14.77 8.35
N PHE A 45 -2.11 14.72 9.17
CA PHE A 45 -0.92 13.93 8.88
C PHE A 45 -1.21 12.43 8.89
N THR A 46 -1.94 11.93 9.90
CA THR A 46 -2.34 10.52 9.97
C THR A 46 -3.18 10.12 8.75
N MET A 47 -4.07 11.01 8.29
CA MET A 47 -4.93 10.76 7.14
C MET A 47 -4.14 10.69 5.84
N VAL A 48 -3.20 11.62 5.61
CA VAL A 48 -2.32 11.59 4.43
C VAL A 48 -1.57 10.27 4.36
N MET A 49 -0.97 9.85 5.48
CA MET A 49 -0.24 8.58 5.55
C MET A 49 -1.17 7.36 5.37
N ALA A 50 -2.36 7.41 5.96
CA ALA A 50 -3.35 6.34 5.80
C ALA A 50 -3.79 6.19 4.34
N VAL A 51 -3.96 7.29 3.60
CA VAL A 51 -4.27 7.26 2.15
C VAL A 51 -3.12 6.65 1.36
N VAL A 52 -1.87 7.01 1.65
CA VAL A 52 -0.69 6.43 0.99
C VAL A 52 -0.64 4.91 1.20
N TYR A 53 -0.83 4.43 2.44
CA TYR A 53 -0.86 3.00 2.72
C TYR A 53 -2.09 2.30 2.15
N TYR A 54 -3.23 2.98 2.12
CA TYR A 54 -4.42 2.48 1.45
C TYR A 54 -4.16 2.19 -0.02
N ILE A 55 -3.57 3.15 -0.75
CA ILE A 55 -3.21 2.99 -2.16
C ILE A 55 -2.22 1.83 -2.36
N LYS A 56 -1.27 1.65 -1.45
CA LYS A 56 -0.26 0.59 -1.55
C LYS A 56 -0.80 -0.81 -1.24
N LEU A 57 -1.72 -0.96 -0.30
CA LEU A 57 -2.09 -2.28 0.26
C LEU A 57 -3.48 -2.76 -0.14
N VAL A 58 -4.43 -1.85 -0.39
CA VAL A 58 -5.83 -2.20 -0.63
C VAL A 58 -6.07 -2.45 -2.13
N PRO A 59 -6.97 -3.38 -2.50
CA PRO A 59 -7.36 -3.55 -3.89
C PRO A 59 -7.88 -2.26 -4.50
N ILE A 60 -7.21 -1.79 -5.56
CA ILE A 60 -7.58 -0.61 -6.35
C ILE A 60 -7.48 -0.98 -7.84
N TYR A 61 -8.21 -0.24 -8.69
CA TYR A 61 -8.16 -0.43 -10.14
C TYR A 61 -6.73 -0.21 -10.70
N PRO A 62 -6.24 -1.07 -11.57
CA PRO A 62 -6.83 -2.33 -12.06
C PRO A 62 -6.50 -3.55 -11.19
N GLU A 63 -5.77 -3.40 -10.09
CA GLU A 63 -5.25 -4.45 -9.22
C GLU A 63 -6.28 -4.89 -8.16
N VAL A 64 -7.51 -5.17 -8.59
CA VAL A 64 -8.62 -5.52 -7.70
C VAL A 64 -8.44 -6.88 -7.01
N ASN A 65 -7.57 -7.73 -7.54
CA ASN A 65 -7.29 -9.06 -7.00
C ASN A 65 -6.07 -9.11 -6.06
N ARG A 66 -5.51 -7.96 -5.61
CA ARG A 66 -4.30 -7.88 -4.76
C ARG A 66 -4.25 -8.90 -3.63
N MET A 67 -5.38 -9.13 -2.94
CA MET A 67 -5.47 -10.07 -1.81
C MET A 67 -5.32 -11.55 -2.22
N ARG A 68 -5.41 -11.86 -3.50
CA ARG A 68 -5.30 -13.20 -4.06
C ARG A 68 -4.12 -13.36 -5.02
N THR A 69 -3.42 -12.25 -5.28
CA THR A 69 -2.26 -12.22 -6.17
C THR A 69 -1.01 -12.64 -5.42
N VAL A 70 -0.21 -13.44 -6.08
CA VAL A 70 1.08 -13.94 -5.61
C VAL A 70 2.11 -13.70 -6.70
N TYR A 71 3.25 -13.19 -6.30
CA TYR A 71 4.36 -12.83 -7.18
C TYR A 71 5.51 -13.82 -6.99
N PHE A 72 6.12 -14.21 -8.10
CA PHE A 72 7.38 -14.95 -8.17
C PHE A 72 8.38 -14.09 -8.91
N ASN A 73 9.15 -13.30 -8.16
CA ASN A 73 10.01 -12.27 -8.75
C ASN A 73 11.30 -12.86 -9.30
N ASN A 74 11.89 -13.84 -8.62
CA ASN A 74 13.13 -14.45 -9.07
C ASN A 74 13.14 -15.97 -8.88
N LEU A 75 13.84 -16.60 -9.79
CA LEU A 75 14.32 -17.98 -9.66
C LEU A 75 15.60 -17.95 -8.83
N THR A 76 15.51 -18.25 -7.54
CA THR A 76 16.64 -18.20 -6.64
C THR A 76 17.40 -19.53 -6.61
N VAL A 77 18.72 -19.46 -6.75
CA VAL A 77 19.64 -20.59 -6.55
C VAL A 77 20.53 -20.27 -5.35
N GLU A 78 20.34 -21.02 -4.27
CA GLU A 78 21.19 -20.96 -3.08
C GLU A 78 22.49 -21.74 -3.29
N LEU A 79 23.60 -21.16 -2.88
CA LEU A 79 24.91 -21.77 -2.97
C LEU A 79 25.35 -22.21 -1.58
N HIS A 80 25.59 -23.50 -1.42
CA HIS A 80 26.03 -24.12 -0.17
C HIS A 80 27.43 -24.70 -0.31
N GLN A 81 28.31 -24.43 0.65
CA GLN A 81 29.63 -24.99 0.74
C GLN A 81 29.80 -25.70 2.10
N ASN A 82 30.13 -26.98 2.08
CA ASN A 82 30.23 -27.82 3.29
C ASN A 82 28.92 -27.86 4.14
N GLY A 83 27.77 -27.72 3.48
CA GLY A 83 26.45 -27.68 4.13
C GLY A 83 25.99 -26.32 4.64
N GLU A 84 26.87 -25.29 4.60
CA GLU A 84 26.55 -23.94 5.02
C GLU A 84 26.22 -23.04 3.84
N PRO A 85 25.19 -22.15 3.95
CA PRO A 85 24.87 -21.21 2.90
C PRO A 85 26.00 -20.16 2.75
N LYS A 86 26.46 -19.96 1.52
CA LYS A 86 27.49 -18.97 1.17
C LYS A 86 26.95 -17.78 0.43
N GLY A 87 25.83 -17.95 -0.26
CA GLY A 87 25.20 -16.89 -1.02
C GLY A 87 24.05 -17.44 -1.85
N PHE A 88 23.48 -16.60 -2.68
CA PHE A 88 22.47 -17.01 -3.66
C PHE A 88 22.59 -16.14 -4.92
N ILE A 89 22.00 -16.63 -5.99
CA ILE A 89 21.91 -15.93 -7.26
C ILE A 89 20.44 -15.94 -7.67
N GLY A 90 19.93 -14.77 -8.05
CA GLY A 90 18.58 -14.61 -8.58
C GLY A 90 18.61 -14.50 -10.11
N TYR A 91 17.70 -15.16 -10.77
CA TYR A 91 17.45 -15.05 -12.20
C TYR A 91 15.96 -14.83 -12.45
N ASN A 92 15.62 -14.10 -13.49
CA ASN A 92 14.25 -14.07 -13.95
C ASN A 92 13.89 -15.37 -14.70
N TYR A 93 12.60 -15.69 -14.78
CA TYR A 93 12.11 -16.88 -15.45
C TYR A 93 12.10 -16.70 -16.97
N SER A 94 12.36 -17.76 -17.71
CA SER A 94 12.14 -17.79 -19.16
C SER A 94 10.68 -18.13 -19.48
N ALA A 95 10.30 -17.97 -20.75
CA ALA A 95 9.02 -18.48 -21.24
C ALA A 95 8.87 -19.99 -21.02
N LYS A 96 9.96 -20.76 -21.21
CA LYS A 96 9.97 -22.20 -20.98
C LYS A 96 9.74 -22.55 -19.51
N ALA A 97 10.37 -21.85 -18.57
CA ALA A 97 10.11 -22.02 -17.14
C ALA A 97 8.65 -21.72 -16.80
N PHE A 98 8.09 -20.66 -17.36
CA PHE A 98 6.67 -20.33 -17.19
C PHE A 98 5.76 -21.44 -17.69
N GLU A 99 5.99 -21.95 -18.91
CA GLU A 99 5.16 -22.97 -19.56
C GLU A 99 5.25 -24.35 -18.87
N GLU A 100 6.44 -24.77 -18.43
CA GLU A 100 6.67 -26.09 -17.84
C GLU A 100 6.41 -26.14 -16.34
N TRP A 101 6.62 -25.03 -15.59
CA TRP A 101 6.58 -25.05 -14.13
C TRP A 101 5.31 -24.45 -13.54
N PHE A 102 4.73 -23.43 -14.19
CA PHE A 102 3.59 -22.70 -13.62
C PHE A 102 2.27 -23.02 -14.30
N LEU A 103 2.22 -23.09 -15.63
CA LEU A 103 0.98 -23.36 -16.37
C LEU A 103 0.31 -24.70 -16.01
N PRO A 104 1.05 -25.80 -15.71
CA PRO A 104 0.43 -27.07 -15.36
C PRO A 104 -0.18 -27.13 -13.95
N SER A 105 0.12 -26.16 -13.08
CA SER A 105 -0.34 -26.17 -11.70
C SER A 105 -1.85 -26.03 -11.57
N LYS A 106 -2.46 -26.96 -10.83
CA LYS A 106 -3.90 -26.94 -10.51
C LYS A 106 -4.27 -26.00 -9.37
N ASN A 107 -3.27 -25.52 -8.63
CA ASN A 107 -3.43 -24.61 -7.50
C ASN A 107 -3.43 -23.14 -7.93
N ILE A 108 -3.17 -22.87 -9.20
CA ILE A 108 -3.21 -21.55 -9.82
C ILE A 108 -4.55 -21.37 -10.53
N GLU A 109 -5.19 -20.21 -10.36
CA GLU A 109 -6.42 -19.84 -11.07
C GLU A 109 -6.11 -19.15 -12.40
N TYR A 110 -5.25 -18.14 -12.38
CA TYR A 110 -4.71 -17.43 -13.53
C TYR A 110 -3.21 -17.26 -13.36
N CYS A 111 -2.47 -17.36 -14.46
CA CYS A 111 -1.02 -17.27 -14.46
C CYS A 111 -0.54 -16.43 -15.65
N ALA A 112 0.31 -15.46 -15.38
CA ALA A 112 0.86 -14.61 -16.42
C ALA A 112 2.35 -14.33 -16.20
N PRO A 113 3.17 -14.39 -17.26
CA PRO A 113 4.50 -13.82 -17.25
C PRO A 113 4.38 -12.30 -17.38
N THR A 114 5.29 -11.56 -16.80
CA THR A 114 5.33 -10.10 -16.87
C THR A 114 6.76 -9.59 -16.91
N THR A 115 6.97 -8.46 -17.57
CA THR A 115 8.25 -7.74 -17.58
C THR A 115 8.20 -6.47 -16.74
N LEU A 116 7.13 -6.28 -15.94
CA LEU A 116 6.90 -5.07 -15.14
C LEU A 116 7.47 -5.12 -13.72
N ALA A 117 8.05 -6.25 -13.31
CA ALA A 117 8.44 -6.40 -11.92
C ALA A 117 9.39 -5.31 -11.43
N ALA A 118 9.09 -4.84 -10.26
CA ALA A 118 9.79 -3.78 -9.56
C ALA A 118 11.02 -4.30 -8.79
N GLY A 119 11.73 -5.30 -9.27
CA GLY A 119 12.68 -5.96 -8.37
C GLY A 119 14.15 -5.75 -8.63
N ILE A 120 14.61 -5.62 -9.85
CA ILE A 120 16.03 -5.41 -10.12
C ILE A 120 16.20 -4.54 -11.37
N GLY A 121 16.97 -3.47 -11.31
CA GLY A 121 17.09 -2.41 -12.31
C GLY A 121 17.31 -2.84 -13.79
N VAL A 122 17.68 -4.08 -14.02
CA VAL A 122 17.86 -4.65 -15.36
C VAL A 122 16.52 -4.90 -16.05
N VAL A 123 15.50 -5.37 -15.34
CA VAL A 123 14.18 -5.68 -15.93
C VAL A 123 13.40 -4.40 -16.23
N GLN A 124 13.50 -3.39 -15.38
CA GLN A 124 12.91 -2.07 -15.66
C GLN A 124 13.47 -1.40 -16.91
N GLU A 125 14.73 -1.62 -17.24
CA GLU A 125 15.32 -1.13 -18.51
C GLU A 125 14.69 -1.82 -19.71
N ASN A 126 14.42 -3.12 -19.63
CA ASN A 126 13.84 -3.91 -20.74
C ASN A 126 12.36 -3.65 -20.97
N SER A 127 11.62 -3.15 -19.97
CA SER A 127 10.23 -2.72 -20.16
C SER A 127 10.12 -1.32 -20.79
N LYS A 128 11.22 -0.57 -20.88
CA LYS A 128 11.25 0.75 -21.51
C LYS A 128 11.52 0.62 -23.00
N LEU A 129 10.49 0.78 -23.79
CA LEU A 129 10.58 0.77 -25.24
C LEU A 129 10.29 2.15 -25.83
N TYR A 130 10.56 2.29 -27.13
CA TYR A 130 10.18 3.46 -27.88
C TYR A 130 9.19 3.08 -28.98
N VAL A 131 8.16 3.87 -29.16
CA VAL A 131 7.28 3.81 -30.34
C VAL A 131 7.61 4.98 -31.25
N ILE A 132 7.61 4.71 -32.56
CA ILE A 132 8.00 5.66 -33.60
C ILE A 132 6.74 6.27 -34.19
N LYS A 133 6.51 7.56 -33.95
CA LYS A 133 5.40 8.30 -34.51
C LYS A 133 5.88 9.12 -35.72
N GLY A 134 5.15 9.01 -36.84
CA GLY A 134 5.54 9.69 -38.09
C GLY A 134 6.86 9.20 -38.64
N LYS A 135 7.78 10.12 -38.94
CA LYS A 135 9.06 9.75 -39.57
C LYS A 135 10.11 9.36 -38.54
N ASP A 136 10.26 10.14 -37.43
CA ASP A 136 11.39 9.95 -36.50
C ASP A 136 11.06 10.36 -35.04
N GLU A 137 9.82 10.66 -34.72
CA GLU A 137 9.46 11.02 -33.33
C GLU A 137 9.42 9.78 -32.44
N LEU A 138 10.35 9.68 -31.49
CA LEU A 138 10.44 8.61 -30.53
C LEU A 138 9.64 8.96 -29.27
N ILE A 139 8.65 8.15 -28.95
CA ILE A 139 7.86 8.25 -27.71
C ILE A 139 8.27 7.10 -26.80
N LYS A 140 8.82 7.42 -25.64
CA LYS A 140 9.17 6.42 -24.62
C LYS A 140 7.90 5.86 -23.99
N VAL A 141 7.79 4.55 -23.94
CA VAL A 141 6.66 3.84 -23.36
C VAL A 141 7.14 2.74 -22.41
N ILE A 142 6.32 2.39 -21.43
CA ILE A 142 6.50 1.20 -20.63
C ILE A 142 5.69 0.08 -21.30
N ALA A 143 6.39 -1.00 -21.65
CA ALA A 143 5.80 -2.15 -22.30
C ALA A 143 5.81 -3.37 -21.40
N ASN A 144 4.77 -4.20 -21.50
CA ASN A 144 4.67 -5.48 -20.83
C ASN A 144 4.50 -6.59 -21.85
N TYR A 145 5.37 -7.58 -21.78
CA TYR A 145 5.22 -8.83 -22.52
C TYR A 145 4.49 -9.84 -21.62
N THR A 146 3.29 -10.23 -22.04
CA THR A 146 2.40 -11.03 -21.20
C THR A 146 1.45 -11.92 -22.02
N ASN A 147 0.49 -12.54 -21.33
CA ASN A 147 -0.53 -13.40 -21.94
C ASN A 147 -1.97 -12.89 -21.67
N ALA A 148 -2.95 -13.69 -22.11
CA ALA A 148 -4.38 -13.36 -21.91
C ALA A 148 -4.81 -13.35 -20.44
N ASP A 149 -4.17 -14.14 -19.57
CA ASP A 149 -4.54 -14.26 -18.17
C ASP A 149 -4.12 -13.02 -17.35
N PHE A 150 -3.15 -12.25 -17.82
CA PHE A 150 -2.78 -10.98 -17.23
C PHE A 150 -4.00 -10.05 -17.07
N PHE A 151 -4.85 -9.97 -18.06
CA PHE A 151 -6.06 -9.14 -18.04
C PHE A 151 -7.20 -9.73 -17.19
N LYS A 152 -7.06 -10.97 -16.70
CA LYS A 152 -7.95 -11.57 -15.69
C LYS A 152 -7.43 -11.37 -14.27
N ILE A 153 -6.10 -11.36 -14.11
CA ILE A 153 -5.42 -11.03 -12.86
C ILE A 153 -5.66 -9.55 -12.54
N TYR A 154 -5.34 -8.69 -13.51
CA TYR A 154 -5.54 -7.24 -13.46
C TYR A 154 -6.75 -6.87 -14.32
N GLN A 155 -7.82 -6.43 -13.66
CA GLN A 155 -9.09 -6.19 -14.33
C GLN A 155 -9.14 -4.79 -14.93
N TYR A 156 -8.67 -4.67 -16.17
CA TYR A 156 -8.74 -3.41 -16.89
C TYR A 156 -10.10 -3.16 -17.54
N ASP A 157 -10.52 -1.90 -17.58
CA ASP A 157 -11.65 -1.44 -18.36
C ASP A 157 -11.21 -1.22 -19.82
N PHE A 158 -11.73 -2.02 -20.75
CA PHE A 158 -11.49 -1.81 -22.17
C PHE A 158 -12.41 -0.73 -22.72
N LEU A 159 -11.84 0.31 -23.28
CA LEU A 159 -12.57 1.42 -23.90
C LEU A 159 -12.93 1.10 -25.34
N GLU A 160 -12.03 0.39 -26.05
CA GLU A 160 -12.24 -0.07 -27.41
C GLU A 160 -11.60 -1.46 -27.60
N GLY A 161 -12.20 -2.28 -28.47
CA GLY A 161 -11.64 -3.57 -28.87
C GLY A 161 -11.68 -4.64 -27.79
N ARG A 162 -10.58 -5.39 -27.62
CA ARG A 162 -10.50 -6.57 -26.75
C ARG A 162 -9.12 -6.76 -26.13
N PRO A 163 -8.99 -7.53 -25.03
CA PRO A 163 -7.69 -7.99 -24.52
C PRO A 163 -6.97 -8.92 -25.51
N LEU A 164 -5.71 -9.23 -25.20
CA LEU A 164 -5.01 -10.35 -25.85
C LEU A 164 -5.77 -11.65 -25.60
N THR A 165 -5.84 -12.48 -26.62
CA THR A 165 -6.43 -13.82 -26.52
C THR A 165 -5.34 -14.88 -26.45
N LYS A 166 -5.71 -16.09 -26.02
CA LYS A 166 -4.82 -17.24 -26.02
C LYS A 166 -4.29 -17.52 -27.43
N GLN A 167 -5.13 -17.38 -28.46
CA GLN A 167 -4.75 -17.57 -29.88
C GLN A 167 -3.72 -16.52 -30.34
N ASP A 168 -3.87 -15.24 -29.95
CA ASP A 168 -2.88 -14.21 -30.26
C ASP A 168 -1.49 -14.58 -29.75
N VAL A 169 -1.45 -15.15 -28.53
CA VAL A 169 -0.20 -15.58 -27.86
C VAL A 169 0.37 -16.84 -28.52
N GLU A 170 -0.44 -17.89 -28.73
CA GLU A 170 0.00 -19.17 -29.28
C GLU A 170 0.49 -19.02 -30.73
N ASN A 171 -0.23 -18.21 -31.53
CA ASN A 171 0.12 -17.97 -32.94
C ASN A 171 1.23 -16.93 -33.12
N LYS A 172 1.74 -16.34 -32.06
CA LYS A 172 2.72 -15.23 -32.09
C LYS A 172 2.24 -14.07 -32.97
N GLU A 173 0.94 -13.73 -32.86
CA GLU A 173 0.37 -12.66 -33.67
C GLU A 173 1.04 -11.31 -33.37
N PRO A 174 1.39 -10.51 -34.39
CA PRO A 174 2.01 -9.21 -34.19
C PRO A 174 0.97 -8.15 -33.74
N VAL A 175 0.30 -8.39 -32.63
CA VAL A 175 -0.75 -7.55 -32.07
C VAL A 175 -0.32 -6.91 -30.75
N CYS A 176 -1.02 -5.85 -30.37
CA CYS A 176 -0.83 -5.20 -29.06
C CYS A 176 -2.14 -4.62 -28.52
N VAL A 177 -2.17 -4.46 -27.21
CA VAL A 177 -3.14 -3.64 -26.49
C VAL A 177 -2.41 -2.41 -26.00
N ILE A 178 -3.04 -1.24 -26.08
CA ILE A 178 -2.44 0.03 -25.64
C ILE A 178 -3.33 0.75 -24.62
N SER A 179 -2.74 1.61 -23.83
CA SER A 179 -3.49 2.50 -22.94
C SER A 179 -4.09 3.69 -23.70
N ASP A 180 -5.11 4.30 -23.13
CA ASP A 180 -5.81 5.45 -23.71
C ASP A 180 -4.89 6.67 -23.88
N ASP A 181 -3.99 6.91 -22.93
CA ASP A 181 -2.99 7.98 -23.02
C ASP A 181 -2.03 7.76 -24.20
N LEU A 182 -1.53 6.54 -24.40
CA LEU A 182 -0.70 6.22 -25.57
C LEU A 182 -1.50 6.33 -26.86
N ALA A 183 -2.76 5.90 -26.88
CA ALA A 183 -3.63 6.04 -28.04
C ALA A 183 -3.82 7.53 -28.43
N GLU A 184 -4.08 8.40 -27.45
CA GLU A 184 -4.18 9.85 -27.70
C GLU A 184 -2.88 10.48 -28.19
N ILE A 185 -1.75 10.13 -27.56
CA ILE A 185 -0.43 10.66 -27.94
C ILE A 185 -0.05 10.21 -29.36
N TYR A 186 -0.28 8.94 -29.71
CA TYR A 186 0.19 8.37 -30.97
C TYR A 186 -0.75 8.68 -32.15
N PHE A 187 -2.06 8.49 -31.97
CA PHE A 187 -3.06 8.61 -33.05
C PHE A 187 -3.83 9.93 -33.03
N GLY A 188 -3.81 10.66 -31.92
CA GLY A 188 -4.55 11.90 -31.72
C GLY A 188 -5.85 11.71 -30.92
N LYS A 189 -6.29 12.77 -30.29
CA LYS A 189 -7.47 12.75 -29.41
C LYS A 189 -8.74 12.44 -30.17
N GLY A 190 -9.55 11.50 -29.62
CA GLY A 190 -10.84 11.09 -30.19
C GLY A 190 -10.73 10.22 -31.46
N VAL A 191 -9.55 9.73 -31.78
CA VAL A 191 -9.30 8.87 -32.93
C VAL A 191 -9.27 7.41 -32.48
N SER A 192 -10.19 6.57 -32.96
CA SER A 192 -10.15 5.12 -32.69
C SER A 192 -8.82 4.51 -33.13
N ALA A 193 -8.17 3.79 -32.21
CA ALA A 193 -6.88 3.15 -32.47
C ALA A 193 -6.99 1.70 -32.90
N VAL A 194 -8.11 1.03 -32.62
CA VAL A 194 -8.29 -0.40 -32.94
C VAL A 194 -8.20 -0.65 -34.43
N GLY A 195 -7.44 -1.68 -34.80
CA GLY A 195 -7.17 -2.06 -36.19
C GLY A 195 -6.02 -1.29 -36.83
N LYS A 196 -5.55 -0.18 -36.26
CA LYS A 196 -4.41 0.59 -36.74
C LYS A 196 -3.09 -0.03 -36.31
N MET A 197 -2.02 0.42 -37.00
CA MET A 197 -0.67 -0.07 -36.74
C MET A 197 0.14 0.92 -35.92
N ILE A 198 0.86 0.42 -34.94
CA ILE A 198 1.85 1.16 -34.15
C ILE A 198 3.23 0.58 -34.42
N LYS A 199 4.23 1.43 -34.63
CA LYS A 199 5.60 0.99 -34.92
C LYS A 199 6.39 1.03 -33.61
N VAL A 200 6.85 -0.14 -33.17
CA VAL A 200 7.70 -0.30 -32.00
C VAL A 200 9.15 -0.38 -32.47
N GLU A 201 10.03 0.44 -31.90
CA GLU A 201 11.45 0.43 -32.23
C GLU A 201 12.05 -0.96 -31.96
N GLN A 202 12.91 -1.44 -32.85
CA GLN A 202 13.55 -2.78 -32.84
C GLN A 202 12.60 -3.96 -32.98
N PHE A 203 11.31 -3.84 -32.68
CA PHE A 203 10.35 -4.94 -32.70
C PHE A 203 9.38 -4.89 -33.91
N GLY A 204 9.46 -3.83 -34.71
CA GLY A 204 8.63 -3.68 -35.91
C GLY A 204 7.21 -3.21 -35.61
N THR A 205 6.30 -3.49 -36.55
CA THR A 205 4.93 -2.94 -36.50
C THR A 205 3.97 -3.91 -35.82
N ARG A 206 3.07 -3.39 -34.98
CA ARG A 206 2.05 -4.13 -34.24
C ARG A 206 0.66 -3.59 -34.54
N ARG A 207 -0.32 -4.47 -34.71
CA ARG A 207 -1.73 -4.10 -34.90
C ARG A 207 -2.40 -3.93 -33.52
N VAL A 208 -3.00 -2.77 -33.28
CA VAL A 208 -3.76 -2.50 -32.05
C VAL A 208 -5.07 -3.31 -32.06
N VAL A 209 -5.28 -4.17 -31.07
CA VAL A 209 -6.50 -4.98 -30.92
C VAL A 209 -7.42 -4.50 -29.81
N GLY A 210 -6.90 -3.66 -28.91
CA GLY A 210 -7.68 -3.06 -27.83
C GLY A 210 -7.03 -1.81 -27.28
N VAL A 211 -7.87 -0.94 -26.75
CA VAL A 211 -7.49 0.24 -25.98
C VAL A 211 -8.11 0.09 -24.60
N LEU A 212 -7.29 0.13 -23.56
CA LEU A 212 -7.73 0.04 -22.18
C LEU A 212 -7.60 1.41 -21.49
N ARG A 213 -8.37 1.60 -20.42
CA ARG A 213 -8.14 2.71 -19.50
C ARG A 213 -6.79 2.48 -18.82
N GLY A 214 -5.86 3.41 -18.98
CA GLY A 214 -4.51 3.31 -18.42
C GLY A 214 -4.52 3.01 -16.92
N ALA A 215 -3.62 2.15 -16.49
CA ALA A 215 -3.30 1.96 -15.08
C ALA A 215 -2.58 3.21 -14.57
N ASN A 216 -2.52 3.34 -13.25
CA ASN A 216 -1.80 4.44 -12.62
C ASN A 216 -0.39 3.97 -12.23
N GLN A 217 0.57 4.86 -12.26
CA GLN A 217 1.92 4.61 -11.73
C GLN A 217 1.94 4.26 -10.22
N LEU A 218 0.81 4.45 -9.52
CA LEU A 218 0.58 4.00 -8.14
C LEU A 218 0.25 2.51 -8.04
N THR A 219 0.08 1.84 -9.17
CA THR A 219 -0.12 0.40 -9.31
C THR A 219 0.98 -0.16 -10.22
N PRO A 220 2.22 -0.23 -9.72
CA PRO A 220 3.40 -0.50 -10.54
C PRO A 220 3.35 -1.89 -11.21
N ASP A 221 2.75 -2.87 -10.54
CA ASP A 221 2.65 -4.25 -11.02
C ASP A 221 1.76 -4.40 -12.25
N SER A 222 0.90 -3.40 -12.50
CA SER A 222 -0.04 -3.38 -13.62
C SER A 222 0.21 -2.22 -14.60
N TYR A 223 1.09 -1.28 -14.27
CA TYR A 223 1.30 -0.08 -15.07
C TYR A 223 2.13 -0.37 -16.32
N ALA A 224 1.48 -0.41 -17.47
CA ALA A 224 2.10 -0.35 -18.78
C ALA A 224 1.24 0.44 -19.76
N GLN A 225 1.87 0.98 -20.78
CA GLN A 225 1.20 1.70 -21.87
C GLN A 225 1.05 0.82 -23.12
N LEU A 226 1.85 -0.24 -23.23
CA LEU A 226 1.89 -1.16 -24.36
C LEU A 226 1.96 -2.60 -23.85
N PHE A 227 1.03 -3.44 -24.24
CA PHE A 227 0.99 -4.86 -23.87
C PHE A 227 1.12 -5.71 -25.15
N MET A 228 2.03 -6.67 -25.13
CA MET A 228 2.32 -7.55 -26.26
C MET A 228 2.37 -9.02 -25.81
N PRO A 229 2.07 -9.98 -26.71
CA PRO A 229 2.29 -11.40 -26.43
C PRO A 229 3.72 -11.69 -26.00
N TYR A 230 3.91 -12.41 -24.88
CA TYR A 230 5.25 -12.77 -24.41
C TYR A 230 6.04 -13.63 -25.41
N THR A 231 5.31 -14.37 -26.24
CA THR A 231 5.89 -15.22 -27.29
C THR A 231 6.57 -14.45 -28.42
N LEU A 232 6.40 -13.12 -28.47
CA LEU A 232 7.11 -12.25 -29.41
C LEU A 232 8.51 -11.84 -28.93
N ASN A 233 8.83 -12.11 -27.66
CA ASN A 233 10.12 -11.82 -27.07
C ASN A 233 10.61 -13.06 -26.30
N LEU A 234 11.20 -14.01 -27.03
CA LEU A 234 11.65 -15.30 -26.48
C LEU A 234 13.17 -15.35 -26.26
N GLU A 235 13.86 -14.21 -26.33
CA GLU A 235 15.31 -14.20 -26.15
C GLU A 235 15.68 -14.68 -24.75
N SER A 236 16.40 -15.80 -24.67
CA SER A 236 17.08 -16.21 -23.45
C SER A 236 18.36 -15.39 -23.32
N TRP A 237 18.63 -14.90 -22.10
CA TRP A 237 19.80 -14.04 -21.86
C TRP A 237 21.12 -14.83 -21.78
N ASP A 238 21.02 -16.14 -21.68
CA ASP A 238 22.18 -17.03 -21.63
C ASP A 238 21.86 -18.41 -22.25
N ASP A 239 22.81 -19.34 -22.17
CA ASP A 239 22.68 -20.69 -22.69
C ASP A 239 21.68 -21.57 -21.91
N ASN A 240 21.16 -21.11 -20.76
CA ASN A 240 20.23 -21.88 -19.96
C ASN A 240 18.76 -21.56 -20.37
N PRO A 241 18.00 -22.57 -20.82
CA PRO A 241 16.67 -22.35 -21.37
C PRO A 241 15.60 -21.95 -20.33
N TYR A 242 15.91 -22.00 -19.04
CA TYR A 242 14.98 -21.64 -17.94
C TYR A 242 15.22 -20.26 -17.36
N ARG A 243 16.30 -19.60 -17.73
CA ARG A 243 16.59 -18.23 -17.37
C ARG A 243 16.13 -17.28 -18.46
N GLY A 244 15.51 -16.19 -18.06
CA GLY A 244 14.92 -15.23 -18.99
C GLY A 244 14.70 -13.87 -18.39
N MET A 245 13.62 -13.23 -18.77
CA MET A 245 13.32 -11.85 -18.43
C MET A 245 11.97 -11.67 -17.72
N PHE A 246 11.29 -12.77 -17.41
CA PHE A 246 9.94 -12.69 -16.85
C PHE A 246 9.95 -12.92 -15.35
N ASP A 247 9.13 -12.16 -14.68
CA ASP A 247 8.58 -12.55 -13.40
C ASP A 247 7.21 -13.20 -13.64
N ILE A 248 6.75 -13.97 -12.67
CA ILE A 248 5.49 -14.68 -12.81
C ILE A 248 4.50 -14.14 -11.77
N VAL A 249 3.36 -13.73 -12.26
CA VAL A 249 2.24 -13.32 -11.42
C VAL A 249 1.11 -14.32 -11.53
N VAL A 250 0.59 -14.75 -10.38
CA VAL A 250 -0.48 -15.74 -10.32
C VAL A 250 -1.59 -15.29 -9.38
N THR A 251 -2.79 -15.82 -9.58
CA THR A 251 -3.87 -15.69 -8.59
C THR A 251 -4.26 -17.04 -8.04
N VAL A 252 -4.60 -17.04 -6.76
CA VAL A 252 -5.14 -18.20 -6.04
C VAL A 252 -6.55 -17.90 -5.53
N LYS A 253 -7.42 -18.91 -5.40
CA LYS A 253 -8.80 -18.70 -4.94
C LYS A 253 -8.91 -18.43 -3.44
N ASN A 254 -7.99 -19.03 -2.66
CA ASN A 254 -8.02 -18.94 -1.20
C ASN A 254 -6.68 -19.35 -0.57
N ASN A 255 -6.56 -19.16 0.74
CA ASN A 255 -5.36 -19.49 1.51
C ASN A 255 -4.99 -20.98 1.51
N ALA A 256 -5.95 -21.88 1.30
CA ALA A 256 -5.66 -23.31 1.22
C ALA A 256 -4.90 -23.63 -0.08
N GLN A 257 -5.33 -23.04 -1.20
CA GLN A 257 -4.60 -23.15 -2.47
C GLN A 257 -3.23 -22.46 -2.41
N LEU A 258 -3.10 -21.34 -1.70
CA LEU A 258 -1.80 -20.68 -1.49
C LEU A 258 -0.80 -21.63 -0.80
N LYS A 259 -1.24 -22.33 0.25
CA LYS A 259 -0.41 -23.33 0.93
C LYS A 259 -0.06 -24.53 0.05
N ALA A 260 -1.05 -25.03 -0.71
CA ALA A 260 -0.84 -26.13 -1.64
C ALA A 260 0.11 -25.73 -2.77
N LEU A 261 -0.02 -24.50 -3.31
CA LEU A 261 0.91 -23.97 -4.31
C LEU A 261 2.33 -23.86 -3.75
N LYS A 262 2.49 -23.37 -2.52
CA LYS A 262 3.82 -23.30 -1.88
C LYS A 262 4.45 -24.69 -1.79
N GLN A 263 3.70 -25.70 -1.31
CA GLN A 263 4.19 -27.07 -1.23
C GLN A 263 4.54 -27.63 -2.61
N GLU A 264 3.68 -27.41 -3.62
CA GLU A 264 3.92 -27.85 -5.01
C GLU A 264 5.22 -27.24 -5.56
N MET A 265 5.47 -25.95 -5.33
CA MET A 265 6.68 -25.26 -5.78
C MET A 265 7.93 -25.73 -5.00
N ASP A 266 7.84 -26.05 -3.73
CA ASP A 266 8.94 -26.63 -2.94
C ASP A 266 9.30 -28.05 -3.44
N GLU A 267 8.31 -28.88 -3.75
CA GLU A 267 8.52 -30.21 -4.34
C GLU A 267 9.13 -30.12 -5.74
N LEU A 268 8.67 -29.15 -6.55
CA LEU A 268 9.25 -28.88 -7.86
C LEU A 268 10.70 -28.41 -7.73
N ALA A 269 11.00 -27.47 -6.83
CA ALA A 269 12.34 -26.96 -6.59
C ALA A 269 13.32 -28.09 -6.18
N THR A 270 12.85 -29.05 -5.38
CA THR A 270 13.63 -30.22 -5.00
C THR A 270 13.98 -31.07 -6.22
N ARG A 271 13.01 -31.38 -7.08
CA ARG A 271 13.22 -32.15 -8.32
C ARG A 271 14.17 -31.43 -9.29
N LEU A 272 14.02 -30.11 -9.42
CA LEU A 272 14.88 -29.28 -10.27
C LEU A 272 16.33 -29.24 -9.74
N THR A 273 16.50 -29.20 -8.42
CA THR A 273 17.81 -29.28 -7.78
C THR A 273 18.49 -30.62 -8.05
N GLU A 274 17.76 -31.75 -7.89
CA GLU A 274 18.27 -33.10 -8.15
C GLU A 274 18.63 -33.32 -9.64
N SER A 275 17.86 -32.73 -10.55
CA SER A 275 18.12 -32.86 -11.99
C SER A 275 19.30 -32.01 -12.47
N GLY A 276 19.76 -31.04 -11.69
CA GLY A 276 20.86 -30.16 -12.07
C GLY A 276 20.54 -29.23 -13.26
N VAL A 277 19.27 -29.00 -13.54
CA VAL A 277 18.80 -28.28 -14.74
C VAL A 277 19.27 -26.81 -14.81
N LEU A 278 19.57 -26.22 -13.65
CA LEU A 278 20.14 -24.87 -13.53
C LEU A 278 21.61 -24.88 -13.15
N ASN A 279 22.36 -25.90 -13.59
CA ASN A 279 23.77 -26.00 -13.22
C ASN A 279 24.53 -24.75 -13.66
N ILE A 280 24.99 -23.99 -12.68
CA ILE A 280 25.69 -22.72 -12.84
C ILE A 280 27.16 -22.99 -12.54
N ASP A 281 28.06 -22.64 -13.45
CA ASP A 281 29.50 -22.77 -13.19
C ASP A 281 30.00 -21.64 -12.28
N GLU A 282 29.77 -21.79 -10.97
CA GLU A 282 30.16 -20.83 -9.94
C GLU A 282 31.58 -21.06 -9.40
N ARG A 283 32.32 -22.04 -9.93
CA ARG A 283 33.69 -22.35 -9.49
C ARG A 283 34.62 -21.15 -9.59
N ARG A 284 34.37 -20.25 -10.53
CA ARG A 284 35.14 -19.02 -10.71
C ARG A 284 34.99 -18.01 -9.57
N ILE A 285 33.83 -18.00 -8.91
CA ILE A 285 33.50 -16.98 -7.89
C ILE A 285 33.65 -17.57 -6.47
N TYR A 286 33.16 -18.79 -6.25
CA TYR A 286 33.06 -19.35 -4.90
C TYR A 286 33.97 -20.56 -4.65
N GLY A 287 34.73 -21.04 -5.66
CA GLY A 287 35.65 -22.16 -5.54
C GLY A 287 35.00 -23.54 -5.77
N GLU A 288 35.73 -24.59 -5.39
CA GLU A 288 35.27 -25.99 -5.57
C GLU A 288 34.31 -26.42 -4.46
N ASN A 289 33.52 -27.51 -4.71
CA ASN A 289 32.59 -28.15 -3.77
C ASN A 289 31.36 -27.30 -3.39
N ILE A 290 30.79 -26.57 -4.36
CA ILE A 290 29.55 -25.84 -4.17
C ILE A 290 28.36 -26.71 -4.58
N LYS A 291 27.40 -26.85 -3.66
CA LYS A 291 26.10 -27.45 -3.90
C LYS A 291 25.10 -26.34 -4.20
N GLN A 292 24.40 -26.45 -5.33
CA GLN A 292 23.33 -25.56 -5.72
C GLN A 292 22.00 -26.11 -5.24
N VAL A 293 21.15 -25.27 -4.64
CA VAL A 293 19.82 -25.61 -4.18
C VAL A 293 18.83 -24.58 -4.75
N ILE A 294 17.90 -25.04 -5.56
CA ILE A 294 16.87 -24.19 -6.15
C ILE A 294 15.79 -23.89 -5.11
N ARG A 295 15.36 -22.63 -5.05
CA ARG A 295 14.29 -22.13 -4.17
C ARG A 295 13.29 -21.31 -4.98
N LEU A 296 12.20 -21.92 -5.41
CA LEU A 296 11.13 -21.23 -6.10
C LEU A 296 10.24 -20.41 -5.13
N THR A 297 10.15 -20.82 -3.89
CA THR A 297 9.25 -20.21 -2.89
C THR A 297 9.93 -19.12 -2.06
N ARG A 298 11.24 -18.91 -2.22
CA ARG A 298 11.97 -17.88 -1.49
C ARG A 298 11.41 -16.48 -1.75
N GLU A 299 11.09 -16.19 -2.98
CA GLU A 299 10.50 -14.93 -3.44
C GLU A 299 9.06 -15.12 -3.94
N MET A 300 8.37 -16.09 -3.36
CA MET A 300 6.93 -16.25 -3.49
C MET A 300 6.24 -15.30 -2.51
N GLU A 301 5.77 -14.19 -3.01
CA GLU A 301 5.27 -13.07 -2.20
C GLU A 301 3.79 -12.81 -2.42
N THR A 302 3.05 -12.64 -1.33
CA THR A 302 1.72 -12.03 -1.39
C THR A 302 1.87 -10.52 -1.62
N HIS A 303 0.84 -9.85 -2.13
CA HIS A 303 0.92 -8.41 -2.42
C HIS A 303 1.45 -7.54 -1.24
N PRO A 304 1.07 -7.74 0.04
CA PRO A 304 1.66 -6.97 1.13
C PRO A 304 3.15 -7.24 1.37
N MET A 305 3.64 -8.46 1.10
CA MET A 305 5.06 -8.80 1.21
C MET A 305 5.86 -8.14 0.09
N HIS A 306 5.34 -8.23 -1.14
CA HIS A 306 5.90 -7.58 -2.32
C HIS A 306 6.00 -6.06 -2.13
N THR A 307 4.91 -5.43 -1.66
CA THR A 307 4.91 -3.99 -1.31
C THR A 307 5.93 -3.62 -0.22
N LEU A 308 6.17 -4.51 0.75
CA LEU A 308 7.19 -4.27 1.78
C LEU A 308 8.60 -4.36 1.21
N ARG A 309 8.87 -5.32 0.33
CA ARG A 309 10.17 -5.45 -0.35
C ARG A 309 10.50 -4.17 -1.11
N ASP A 310 9.57 -3.68 -1.91
CA ASP A 310 9.71 -2.43 -2.66
C ASP A 310 9.95 -1.21 -1.76
N ALA A 311 9.28 -1.18 -0.60
CA ALA A 311 9.39 -0.05 0.34
C ALA A 311 10.70 -0.05 1.15
N THR A 312 11.35 -1.21 1.30
CA THR A 312 12.55 -1.35 2.15
C THR A 312 13.85 -1.38 1.37
N THR A 313 13.80 -1.34 0.03
CA THR A 313 14.98 -1.55 -0.82
C THR A 313 15.77 -2.80 -0.41
N ASP A 314 15.04 -3.83 0.03
CA ASP A 314 15.62 -5.11 0.42
C ASP A 314 16.26 -5.72 -0.84
N ASP A 315 17.53 -6.03 -0.77
CA ASP A 315 18.33 -6.56 -1.88
C ASP A 315 17.97 -8.02 -2.25
N GLY A 316 16.82 -8.51 -1.81
CA GLY A 316 16.36 -9.88 -2.08
C GLY A 316 17.01 -10.94 -1.19
N PHE A 317 17.89 -10.55 -0.25
CA PHE A 317 18.61 -11.50 0.59
C PHE A 317 17.77 -12.19 1.68
N HIS A 318 16.61 -11.64 2.03
CA HIS A 318 15.79 -12.15 3.13
C HIS A 318 14.38 -12.52 2.68
N GLU A 319 13.87 -13.64 3.20
CA GLU A 319 12.46 -13.96 3.06
C GLU A 319 11.61 -12.99 3.87
N ILE A 320 10.62 -12.37 3.21
CA ILE A 320 9.70 -11.46 3.89
C ILE A 320 8.57 -12.28 4.53
N SER A 321 8.40 -12.11 5.83
CA SER A 321 7.34 -12.74 6.59
C SER A 321 6.14 -11.82 6.83
N ASN A 322 4.96 -12.39 7.04
CA ASN A 322 3.76 -11.62 7.45
C ASN A 322 4.01 -10.81 8.73
N TRP A 323 4.90 -11.26 9.62
CA TRP A 323 5.27 -10.54 10.82
C TRP A 323 6.08 -9.28 10.54
N GLN A 324 6.97 -9.31 9.56
CA GLN A 324 7.71 -8.12 9.11
C GLN A 324 6.77 -7.10 8.46
N VAL A 325 5.83 -7.56 7.63
CA VAL A 325 4.76 -6.72 7.06
C VAL A 325 3.97 -6.04 8.17
N LEU A 326 3.48 -6.81 9.15
CA LEU A 326 2.72 -6.26 10.28
C LEU A 326 3.54 -5.28 11.12
N LYS A 327 4.80 -5.61 11.41
CA LYS A 327 5.70 -4.70 12.17
C LYS A 327 5.94 -3.38 11.44
N HIS A 328 6.21 -3.44 10.15
CA HIS A 328 6.52 -2.26 9.36
C HIS A 328 5.30 -1.34 9.25
N PHE A 329 4.24 -1.81 8.59
CA PHE A 329 3.06 -0.97 8.35
C PHE A 329 2.27 -0.69 9.63
N GLY A 330 2.09 -1.68 10.50
CA GLY A 330 1.43 -1.51 11.78
C GLY A 330 2.23 -0.65 12.75
N GLY A 331 3.55 -0.81 12.81
CA GLY A 331 4.44 0.01 13.64
C GLY A 331 4.40 1.48 13.26
N ILE A 332 4.48 1.78 11.97
CA ILE A 332 4.36 3.16 11.48
C ILE A 332 2.99 3.75 11.83
N LEU A 333 1.90 2.99 11.62
CA LEU A 333 0.56 3.44 11.96
C LEU A 333 0.42 3.71 13.47
N ILE A 334 0.96 2.84 14.32
CA ILE A 334 0.97 3.03 15.78
C ILE A 334 1.73 4.31 16.15
N ILE A 335 2.93 4.53 15.60
CA ILE A 335 3.72 5.73 15.88
C ILE A 335 2.96 6.99 15.46
N LEU A 336 2.38 6.99 14.25
CA LEU A 336 1.62 8.12 13.72
C LEU A 336 0.40 8.47 14.58
N LEU A 337 -0.25 7.48 15.17
CA LEU A 337 -1.41 7.68 16.05
C LEU A 337 -0.99 8.04 17.47
N PHE A 338 0.11 7.46 17.97
CA PHE A 338 0.50 7.57 19.38
C PHE A 338 1.21 8.90 19.69
N VAL A 339 2.04 9.41 18.78
CA VAL A 339 2.76 10.68 18.99
C VAL A 339 1.79 11.86 19.20
N PRO A 340 0.76 12.07 18.37
CA PRO A 340 -0.26 13.09 18.63
C PRO A 340 -1.02 12.86 19.95
N ALA A 341 -1.35 11.61 20.27
CA ALA A 341 -2.05 11.27 21.49
C ALA A 341 -1.24 11.62 22.76
N LEU A 342 0.07 11.37 22.74
CA LEU A 342 0.97 11.78 23.83
C LEU A 342 1.05 13.30 23.99
N ASN A 343 1.13 14.02 22.87
CA ASN A 343 1.14 15.49 22.91
C ASN A 343 -0.13 16.06 23.56
N LEU A 344 -1.28 15.50 23.22
CA LEU A 344 -2.56 15.88 23.83
C LEU A 344 -2.65 15.48 25.31
N CYS A 345 -2.05 14.37 25.71
CA CYS A 345 -1.96 13.96 27.11
C CYS A 345 -1.27 15.06 27.96
N GLY A 346 -0.16 15.62 27.47
CA GLY A 346 0.55 16.73 28.13
C GLY A 346 -0.31 18.00 28.26
N ILE A 347 -1.02 18.37 27.20
CA ILE A 347 -1.92 19.54 27.19
C ILE A 347 -3.07 19.35 28.19
N VAL A 348 -3.68 18.16 28.21
CA VAL A 348 -4.76 17.84 29.16
C VAL A 348 -4.25 17.82 30.60
N ALA A 349 -3.06 17.25 30.85
CA ALA A 349 -2.44 17.25 32.16
C ALA A 349 -2.23 18.67 32.71
N GLY A 350 -1.61 19.57 31.92
CA GLY A 350 -1.40 20.96 32.31
C GLY A 350 -2.69 21.74 32.56
N ARG A 351 -3.76 21.44 31.79
CA ARG A 351 -5.10 22.01 32.04
C ARG A 351 -5.68 21.51 33.36
N MET A 352 -5.55 20.20 33.63
CA MET A 352 -6.07 19.60 34.85
C MET A 352 -5.39 20.15 36.09
N GLU A 353 -4.08 20.39 36.06
CA GLU A 353 -3.35 21.02 37.15
C GLU A 353 -3.94 22.41 37.51
N ARG A 354 -4.18 23.25 36.50
CA ARG A 354 -4.77 24.60 36.70
C ARG A 354 -6.18 24.54 37.26
N ARG A 355 -6.96 23.51 36.95
CA ARG A 355 -8.35 23.31 37.39
C ARG A 355 -8.47 22.51 38.68
N THR A 356 -7.35 22.01 39.23
CA THR A 356 -7.36 21.16 40.44
C THR A 356 -8.07 21.85 41.59
N ALA A 357 -7.82 23.14 41.82
CA ALA A 357 -8.47 23.91 42.88
C ALA A 357 -10.00 24.05 42.67
N GLU A 358 -10.45 24.37 41.45
CA GLU A 358 -11.88 24.44 41.09
C GLU A 358 -12.58 23.10 41.34
N MET A 359 -11.94 22.00 40.90
CA MET A 359 -12.47 20.65 41.10
C MET A 359 -12.49 20.26 42.59
N GLY A 360 -11.51 20.73 43.38
CA GLY A 360 -11.49 20.61 44.85
C GLY A 360 -12.75 21.23 45.46
N VAL A 361 -13.05 22.49 45.11
CA VAL A 361 -14.24 23.21 45.57
C VAL A 361 -15.53 22.47 45.17
N ARG A 362 -15.64 22.01 43.89
CA ARG A 362 -16.82 21.24 43.47
C ARG A 362 -17.01 19.93 44.22
N LYS A 363 -15.92 19.25 44.61
CA LYS A 363 -15.96 18.05 45.46
C LYS A 363 -16.47 18.37 46.86
N THR A 364 -16.11 19.51 47.46
CA THR A 364 -16.63 19.93 48.80
C THR A 364 -18.13 20.19 48.77
N PHE A 365 -18.67 20.64 47.62
CA PHE A 365 -20.12 20.77 47.40
C PHE A 365 -20.82 19.47 46.97
N GLY A 366 -20.13 18.31 47.04
CA GLY A 366 -20.73 17.00 46.85
C GLY A 366 -20.70 16.48 45.41
N ALA A 367 -19.94 17.09 44.48
CA ALA A 367 -19.82 16.58 43.13
C ALA A 367 -19.10 15.22 43.12
N ARG A 368 -19.73 14.22 42.48
CA ARG A 368 -19.15 12.88 42.33
C ARG A 368 -17.97 12.90 41.36
N ARG A 369 -16.94 12.09 41.65
CA ARG A 369 -15.76 11.95 40.76
C ARG A 369 -16.14 11.57 39.33
N SER A 370 -17.13 10.69 39.16
CA SER A 370 -17.63 10.30 37.84
C SER A 370 -18.23 11.47 37.05
N THR A 371 -18.95 12.36 37.72
CA THR A 371 -19.55 13.55 37.10
C THR A 371 -18.48 14.51 36.59
N LEU A 372 -17.44 14.75 37.40
CA LEU A 372 -16.30 15.59 36.99
C LEU A 372 -15.49 14.96 35.85
N LEU A 373 -15.27 13.64 35.90
CA LEU A 373 -14.58 12.92 34.85
C LEU A 373 -15.36 13.00 33.54
N ASN A 374 -16.68 12.73 33.58
CA ASN A 374 -17.55 12.81 32.37
C ASN A 374 -17.55 14.22 31.78
N GLN A 375 -17.50 15.25 32.61
CA GLN A 375 -17.39 16.63 32.12
C GLN A 375 -16.10 16.84 31.35
N VAL A 376 -14.93 16.44 31.91
CA VAL A 376 -13.63 16.56 31.26
C VAL A 376 -13.59 15.75 29.94
N VAL A 377 -14.11 14.53 29.95
CA VAL A 377 -14.20 13.69 28.75
C VAL A 377 -15.05 14.35 27.68
N THR A 378 -16.21 14.88 28.03
CA THR A 378 -17.11 15.55 27.08
C THR A 378 -16.48 16.82 26.50
N GLU A 379 -15.81 17.64 27.34
CA GLU A 379 -15.07 18.83 26.89
C GLU A 379 -13.97 18.47 25.90
N ASN A 380 -13.15 17.45 26.19
CA ASN A 380 -12.11 16.97 25.29
C ASN A 380 -12.68 16.35 24.00
N LEU A 381 -13.77 15.58 24.08
CA LEU A 381 -14.43 15.01 22.92
C LEU A 381 -14.90 16.11 21.95
N LEU A 382 -15.51 17.18 22.47
CA LEU A 382 -15.98 18.28 21.64
C LEU A 382 -14.81 19.04 20.98
N LEU A 383 -13.74 19.34 21.72
CA LEU A 383 -12.54 19.97 21.16
C LEU A 383 -11.86 19.09 20.10
N THR A 384 -11.72 17.79 20.38
CA THR A 384 -11.17 16.81 19.46
C THR A 384 -12.05 16.68 18.21
N SER A 385 -13.37 16.74 18.34
CA SER A 385 -14.28 16.70 17.20
C SER A 385 -14.15 17.94 16.30
N ILE A 386 -14.03 19.14 16.90
CA ILE A 386 -13.79 20.37 16.15
C ILE A 386 -12.44 20.30 15.43
N GLY A 387 -11.36 20.00 16.17
CA GLY A 387 -10.02 19.83 15.60
C GLY A 387 -9.99 18.74 14.53
N GLY A 388 -10.72 17.65 14.74
CA GLY A 388 -10.82 16.53 13.82
C GLY A 388 -11.49 16.88 12.50
N ILE A 389 -12.60 17.60 12.53
CA ILE A 389 -13.27 18.07 11.32
C ILE A 389 -12.35 19.02 10.53
N ILE A 390 -11.69 19.96 11.21
CA ILE A 390 -10.71 20.86 10.59
C ILE A 390 -9.56 20.03 10.00
N GLY A 391 -9.05 19.04 10.73
CA GLY A 391 -7.98 18.14 10.28
C GLY A 391 -8.35 17.35 9.04
N LEU A 392 -9.59 16.82 8.97
CA LEU A 392 -10.09 16.12 7.78
C LEU A 392 -10.15 17.07 6.56
N VAL A 393 -10.62 18.30 6.74
CA VAL A 393 -10.67 19.30 5.66
C VAL A 393 -9.25 19.64 5.21
N VAL A 394 -8.33 19.88 6.14
CA VAL A 394 -6.92 20.15 5.81
C VAL A 394 -6.27 18.96 5.10
N ALA A 395 -6.53 17.73 5.58
CA ALA A 395 -6.04 16.50 4.92
C ALA A 395 -6.55 16.41 3.49
N TRP A 396 -7.84 16.67 3.27
CA TRP A 396 -8.43 16.60 1.94
C TRP A 396 -7.78 17.61 0.99
N PHE A 397 -7.60 18.87 1.43
CA PHE A 397 -6.90 19.89 0.64
C PHE A 397 -5.43 19.54 0.39
N ALA A 398 -4.73 18.99 1.39
CA ALA A 398 -3.33 18.55 1.23
C ALA A 398 -3.22 17.41 0.22
N ILE A 399 -4.06 16.36 0.34
CA ILE A 399 -4.07 15.22 -0.57
C ILE A 399 -4.43 15.67 -2.00
N TYR A 400 -5.45 16.52 -2.16
CA TYR A 400 -5.88 16.98 -3.48
C TYR A 400 -4.87 17.94 -4.11
N GLY A 401 -4.38 18.92 -3.34
CA GLY A 401 -3.48 19.98 -3.83
C GLY A 401 -2.03 19.52 -4.00
N MET A 402 -1.54 18.65 -3.12
CA MET A 402 -0.15 18.17 -3.11
C MET A 402 -0.02 16.71 -3.58
N ARG A 403 -1.05 16.16 -4.22
CA ARG A 403 -1.10 14.74 -4.62
C ARG A 403 0.17 14.27 -5.36
N THR A 404 0.65 15.06 -6.32
CA THR A 404 1.83 14.72 -7.11
C THR A 404 3.09 14.66 -6.26
N GLU A 405 3.28 15.61 -5.35
CA GLU A 405 4.46 15.67 -4.49
C GLU A 405 4.43 14.57 -3.42
N ILE A 406 3.26 14.38 -2.77
CA ILE A 406 3.08 13.32 -1.77
C ILE A 406 3.34 11.95 -2.42
N LEU A 407 2.79 11.71 -3.59
CA LEU A 407 2.96 10.44 -4.27
C LEU A 407 4.40 10.22 -4.74
N ARG A 408 5.08 11.25 -5.24
CA ARG A 408 6.52 11.17 -5.58
C ARG A 408 7.41 10.83 -4.39
N MET A 409 7.03 11.22 -3.18
CA MET A 409 7.81 10.91 -1.97
C MET A 409 7.72 9.43 -1.56
N PHE A 410 6.61 8.77 -1.88
CA PHE A 410 6.32 7.41 -1.41
C PHE A 410 6.33 6.33 -2.50
N PHE A 411 6.38 6.74 -3.76
CA PHE A 411 6.51 5.85 -4.91
C PHE A 411 7.78 6.21 -5.67
N ASP A 412 8.52 5.20 -6.10
CA ASP A 412 9.83 5.42 -6.73
C ASP A 412 9.74 6.36 -7.94
N ASN A 413 10.61 7.37 -7.93
CA ASN A 413 10.65 8.44 -8.93
C ASN A 413 11.17 8.01 -10.31
N SER A 414 11.76 6.82 -10.43
CA SER A 414 12.42 6.39 -11.67
C SER A 414 11.45 6.18 -12.84
N THR A 415 10.18 5.93 -12.54
CA THR A 415 9.12 5.64 -13.53
C THR A 415 8.17 6.82 -13.78
N ILE A 416 8.18 7.87 -12.94
CA ILE A 416 7.23 8.98 -13.02
C ILE A 416 7.73 10.02 -14.03
N SER A 417 7.48 9.79 -15.31
CA SER A 417 7.73 10.80 -16.37
C SER A 417 6.54 11.72 -16.64
N SER A 418 5.35 11.41 -16.14
CA SER A 418 4.13 12.23 -16.29
C SER A 418 3.42 12.36 -14.93
N SER A 419 2.57 13.39 -14.78
CA SER A 419 1.76 13.54 -13.57
C SER A 419 0.84 12.33 -13.39
N PRO A 420 0.90 11.63 -12.24
CA PRO A 420 0.09 10.46 -12.02
C PRO A 420 -1.40 10.82 -12.12
N ILE A 421 -2.15 10.05 -12.91
CA ILE A 421 -3.61 10.20 -13.01
C ILE A 421 -4.20 9.63 -11.72
N VAL A 422 -4.43 10.47 -10.75
CA VAL A 422 -5.04 10.08 -9.47
C VAL A 422 -6.54 10.27 -9.57
N THR A 423 -7.29 9.19 -9.60
CA THR A 423 -8.75 9.26 -9.60
C THR A 423 -9.26 9.65 -8.21
N GLY A 424 -10.42 10.33 -8.15
CA GLY A 424 -11.04 10.70 -6.88
C GLY A 424 -11.33 9.48 -5.98
N GLU A 425 -11.63 8.34 -6.56
CA GLU A 425 -11.87 7.08 -5.86
C GLU A 425 -10.63 6.54 -5.13
N MET A 426 -9.44 6.76 -5.67
CA MET A 426 -8.17 6.37 -5.03
C MET A 426 -7.87 7.24 -3.81
N LEU A 427 -8.22 8.52 -3.86
CA LEU A 427 -7.93 9.49 -2.80
C LEU A 427 -8.99 9.54 -1.72
N PHE A 428 -10.22 9.15 -2.01
CA PHE A 428 -11.34 9.31 -1.10
C PHE A 428 -12.08 7.99 -0.87
N SER A 429 -11.68 7.29 0.20
CA SER A 429 -12.45 6.19 0.76
C SER A 429 -13.19 6.70 2.02
N PRO A 430 -14.53 6.86 2.00
CA PRO A 430 -15.27 7.32 3.17
C PRO A 430 -15.04 6.45 4.40
N LEU A 431 -14.91 5.15 4.20
CA LEU A 431 -14.65 4.19 5.28
C LEU A 431 -13.28 4.43 5.94
N LEU A 432 -12.24 4.70 5.13
CA LEU A 432 -10.91 5.06 5.63
C LEU A 432 -10.94 6.34 6.45
N PHE A 433 -11.60 7.39 5.93
CA PHE A 433 -11.71 8.68 6.60
C PHE A 433 -12.44 8.58 7.93
N VAL A 434 -13.59 7.89 7.97
CA VAL A 434 -14.34 7.65 9.22
C VAL A 434 -13.55 6.78 10.17
N GLY A 435 -12.90 5.72 9.69
CA GLY A 435 -12.10 4.81 10.50
C GLY A 435 -10.91 5.52 11.16
N CYS A 436 -10.13 6.29 10.42
CA CYS A 436 -9.02 7.07 10.96
C CYS A 436 -9.51 8.14 11.95
N PHE A 437 -10.58 8.86 11.63
CA PHE A 437 -11.18 9.83 12.54
C PHE A 437 -11.57 9.20 13.88
N LEU A 438 -12.30 8.08 13.84
CA LEU A 438 -12.70 7.35 15.05
C LEU A 438 -11.50 6.83 15.84
N ALA A 439 -10.48 6.29 15.18
CA ALA A 439 -9.27 5.82 15.82
C ALA A 439 -8.56 6.95 16.57
N VAL A 440 -8.40 8.12 15.96
CA VAL A 440 -7.78 9.29 16.61
C VAL A 440 -8.64 9.81 17.76
N VAL A 441 -9.97 9.88 17.60
CA VAL A 441 -10.88 10.29 18.67
C VAL A 441 -10.77 9.36 19.88
N VAL A 442 -10.78 8.05 19.66
CA VAL A 442 -10.63 7.05 20.73
C VAL A 442 -9.30 7.19 21.45
N LEU A 443 -8.20 7.33 20.71
CA LEU A 443 -6.86 7.51 21.31
C LEU A 443 -6.75 8.82 22.08
N ASN A 444 -7.32 9.91 21.57
CA ASN A 444 -7.35 11.19 22.27
C ASN A 444 -8.16 11.11 23.56
N LEU A 445 -9.29 10.41 23.55
CA LEU A 445 -10.08 10.17 24.77
C LEU A 445 -9.30 9.34 25.79
N LEU A 446 -8.65 8.27 25.37
CA LEU A 446 -7.81 7.44 26.25
C LEU A 446 -6.66 8.25 26.85
N SER A 447 -6.00 9.07 26.05
CA SER A 447 -4.91 9.97 26.47
C SER A 447 -5.38 11.03 27.46
N ALA A 448 -6.62 11.52 27.33
CA ALA A 448 -7.20 12.50 28.26
C ALA A 448 -7.69 11.86 29.57
N LEU A 449 -8.14 10.61 29.53
CA LEU A 449 -8.66 9.90 30.69
C LEU A 449 -7.61 9.70 31.77
N LEU A 450 -6.38 9.34 31.43
CA LEU A 450 -5.32 9.05 32.39
C LEU A 450 -4.96 10.24 33.26
N PRO A 451 -4.60 11.43 32.74
CA PRO A 451 -4.29 12.59 33.56
C PRO A 451 -5.52 13.11 34.35
N ALA A 452 -6.72 13.05 33.74
CA ALA A 452 -7.94 13.44 34.42
C ALA A 452 -8.24 12.54 35.64
N TRP A 453 -8.10 11.24 35.48
CA TRP A 453 -8.32 10.27 36.52
C TRP A 453 -7.29 10.40 37.67
N LEU A 454 -6.01 10.59 37.33
CA LEU A 454 -4.94 10.82 38.31
C LEU A 454 -5.18 12.11 39.10
N SER A 455 -5.52 13.22 38.46
CA SER A 455 -5.81 14.50 39.12
C SER A 455 -7.03 14.43 40.04
N LEU A 456 -8.08 13.70 39.63
CA LEU A 456 -9.27 13.51 40.46
C LEU A 456 -9.06 12.57 41.63
N ARG A 457 -7.96 11.82 41.74
CA ARG A 457 -7.59 10.99 42.91
C ARG A 457 -6.93 11.77 44.02
N LYS A 458 -6.35 12.95 43.73
CA LYS A 458 -5.71 13.78 44.76
C LYS A 458 -6.71 14.13 45.92
N PRO A 459 -6.26 14.09 47.17
CA PRO A 459 -7.08 14.50 48.31
C PRO A 459 -7.55 15.96 48.19
N ILE A 460 -8.73 16.26 48.75
CA ILE A 460 -9.33 17.61 48.62
C ILE A 460 -8.41 18.67 49.26
N VAL A 461 -7.78 18.37 50.40
CA VAL A 461 -6.86 19.28 51.11
C VAL A 461 -5.66 19.64 50.25
N GLU A 462 -5.03 18.65 49.62
CA GLU A 462 -3.88 18.84 48.76
C GLU A 462 -4.26 19.64 47.50
N SER A 463 -5.44 19.35 46.92
CA SER A 463 -5.98 20.06 45.75
C SER A 463 -6.25 21.55 46.01
N MET A 464 -6.50 21.95 47.29
CA MET A 464 -6.73 23.34 47.68
C MET A 464 -5.45 24.08 48.05
N MET A 465 -4.38 23.38 48.51
CA MET A 465 -3.10 23.97 48.89
C MET A 465 -2.13 24.20 47.72
N GLU A 466 -2.34 23.59 46.57
CA GLU A 466 -1.45 23.66 45.41
C GLU A 466 -1.42 25.08 44.76
N LYS A 467 -2.07 26.08 45.32
CA LYS A 467 -2.16 27.46 44.84
C LYS A 467 -1.33 28.45 45.68
N ARG A 468 -0.13 28.06 46.07
CA ARG A 468 0.83 29.04 46.60
C ARG A 468 2.13 29.01 45.84
#